data_a224f95bf46109cea801f278e315bfa8
#
_entry.id   a224f95bf46109cea801f278e315bfa8
#
_cell.length_a   1.000
_cell.length_b   1.000
_cell.length_c   1.000
_cell.angle_alpha   90.00
_cell.angle_beta   90.00
_cell.angle_gamma   90.00
#
_symmetry.space_group_name_H-M   'P 1'
#
loop_
_entity.id
_entity.type
_entity.pdbx_description
1 polymer ?
#
loop_
_entity_poly.entity_id
_entity_poly.type
_entity_poly.pdbx_seq_one_letter_code
_entity_poly.pdbx_strand_id
1 'polypeptide(L)'
;MNVLGDKATDPTEGGRLHNYKRKRKARRWVSLSYGESTTPALTLTSHPGEHSDGDPIMLEQIGISHLSFGVKDVKSLAQDLIAKGFQLAGPIGAFTNDKGEINSIYVRDPDGILVQFNRP
;
A
#
# COMPACT_ATOMS: atom_id res chain seq x y z
N MET A 1 -11.35 3.76 -3.73
CA MET A 1 -10.44 4.05 -4.87
C MET A 1 -11.05 3.49 -6.16
N ASN A 2 -10.86 4.18 -7.26
CA ASN A 2 -11.35 3.78 -8.56
C ASN A 2 -10.25 3.09 -9.36
N VAL A 3 -10.60 2.04 -10.10
CA VAL A 3 -9.67 1.40 -11.04
C VAL A 3 -9.64 2.20 -12.33
N LEU A 4 -8.48 2.78 -12.68
CA LEU A 4 -8.25 3.50 -13.92
C LEU A 4 -7.84 2.57 -15.06
N GLY A 5 -7.22 1.45 -14.75
CA GLY A 5 -6.78 0.46 -15.72
C GLY A 5 -6.32 -0.81 -15.04
N ASP A 6 -6.43 -1.92 -15.76
CA ASP A 6 -5.97 -3.25 -15.36
C ASP A 6 -5.49 -3.97 -16.61
N LYS A 7 -4.19 -4.17 -16.75
CA LYS A 7 -3.58 -4.72 -17.96
C LYS A 7 -2.49 -5.74 -17.66
N ALA A 8 -2.44 -6.77 -18.49
CA ALA A 8 -1.25 -7.60 -18.66
C ALA A 8 -0.33 -6.90 -19.67
N THR A 9 0.96 -6.83 -19.34
CA THR A 9 1.96 -6.17 -20.18
C THR A 9 3.23 -7.03 -20.27
N ASP A 10 4.02 -6.77 -21.31
CA ASP A 10 5.32 -7.41 -21.46
C ASP A 10 6.33 -6.77 -20.49
N PRO A 11 6.98 -7.55 -19.60
CA PRO A 11 7.97 -7.02 -18.67
C PRO A 11 9.27 -6.55 -19.35
N THR A 12 9.47 -6.86 -20.62
CA THR A 12 10.68 -6.46 -21.37
C THR A 12 10.53 -5.12 -22.11
N GLU A 13 9.31 -4.60 -22.25
CA GLU A 13 9.03 -3.36 -22.95
C GLU A 13 9.24 -2.10 -22.08
N GLY A 14 9.41 -0.96 -22.74
CA GLY A 14 9.43 0.34 -22.09
C GLY A 14 10.57 0.55 -21.09
N GLY A 15 11.74 -0.05 -21.31
CA GLY A 15 12.88 0.06 -20.41
C GLY A 15 12.75 -0.75 -19.12
N ARG A 16 11.68 -1.52 -18.96
CA ARG A 16 11.44 -2.31 -17.75
C ARG A 16 12.54 -3.33 -17.49
N LEU A 17 13.02 -4.00 -18.55
CA LEU A 17 14.05 -5.02 -18.44
C LEU A 17 15.29 -4.52 -17.67
N HIS A 18 15.69 -3.27 -17.90
CA HIS A 18 16.86 -2.66 -17.27
C HIS A 18 16.64 -2.29 -15.79
N ASN A 19 15.39 -2.33 -15.31
CA ASN A 19 15.01 -1.97 -13.96
C ASN A 19 14.58 -3.16 -13.11
N TYR A 20 14.74 -4.38 -13.64
CA TYR A 20 14.51 -5.62 -12.90
C TYR A 20 15.83 -6.27 -12.48
N LYS A 21 15.86 -6.87 -11.30
CA LYS A 21 16.98 -7.69 -10.84
C LYS A 21 17.19 -8.94 -11.70
N ARG A 22 16.09 -9.49 -12.21
CA ARG A 22 16.07 -10.68 -13.04
C ARG A 22 14.95 -10.60 -14.05
N LYS A 23 15.06 -11.35 -15.14
CA LYS A 23 14.02 -11.43 -16.15
C LYS A 23 12.72 -11.98 -15.55
N ARG A 24 11.60 -11.32 -15.86
CA ARG A 24 10.25 -11.73 -15.49
C ARG A 24 9.51 -12.29 -16.69
N LYS A 25 8.61 -13.27 -16.46
CA LYS A 25 7.83 -13.92 -17.51
C LYS A 25 6.58 -13.14 -17.89
N ALA A 26 5.93 -12.54 -16.89
CA ALA A 26 4.70 -11.81 -17.09
C ALA A 26 4.63 -10.61 -16.14
N ARG A 27 3.81 -9.63 -16.50
CA ARG A 27 3.53 -8.46 -15.67
C ARG A 27 2.05 -8.10 -15.77
N ARG A 28 1.43 -7.85 -14.64
CA ARG A 28 0.12 -7.23 -14.54
C ARG A 28 0.23 -5.96 -13.74
N TRP A 29 -0.46 -4.92 -14.17
CA TRP A 29 -0.57 -3.71 -13.39
C TRP A 29 -2.02 -3.25 -13.27
N VAL A 30 -2.33 -2.64 -12.14
CA VAL A 30 -3.61 -2.02 -11.85
C VAL A 30 -3.34 -0.60 -11.41
N SER A 31 -3.94 0.36 -12.08
CA SER A 31 -3.84 1.78 -11.73
C SER A 31 -5.11 2.23 -11.01
N LEU A 32 -4.92 2.86 -9.87
CA LEU A 32 -5.97 3.30 -8.98
C LEU A 32 -5.92 4.80 -8.78
N SER A 33 -7.08 5.44 -8.69
CA SER A 33 -7.20 6.84 -8.29
C SER A 33 -8.17 6.98 -7.12
N TYR A 34 -8.13 8.13 -6.47
CA TYR A 34 -9.01 8.46 -5.36
C TYR A 34 -10.08 9.47 -5.80
N GLY A 35 -11.35 9.17 -5.46
CA GLY A 35 -12.47 10.02 -5.84
C GLY A 35 -12.65 10.08 -7.36
N GLU A 36 -13.03 11.24 -7.87
CA GLU A 36 -13.21 11.50 -9.30
C GLU A 36 -11.93 11.94 -10.02
N SER A 37 -10.86 12.18 -9.25
CA SER A 37 -9.57 12.58 -9.82
C SER A 37 -8.89 11.40 -10.51
N THR A 38 -8.16 11.67 -11.58
CA THR A 38 -7.31 10.71 -12.27
C THR A 38 -5.84 10.83 -11.87
N THR A 39 -5.50 11.88 -11.13
CA THR A 39 -4.13 12.17 -10.68
C THR A 39 -4.12 12.70 -9.24
N PRO A 40 -3.14 12.32 -8.42
CA PRO A 40 -2.15 11.27 -8.68
C PRO A 40 -2.78 9.88 -8.76
N ALA A 41 -2.14 8.96 -9.45
CA ALA A 41 -2.54 7.56 -9.52
C ALA A 41 -1.55 6.66 -8.79
N LEU A 42 -2.06 5.63 -8.13
CA LEU A 42 -1.26 4.55 -7.55
C LEU A 42 -1.28 3.36 -8.50
N THR A 43 -0.12 2.88 -8.90
CA THR A 43 -0.01 1.68 -9.73
C THR A 43 0.51 0.52 -8.90
N LEU A 44 -0.29 -0.53 -8.82
CA LEU A 44 0.10 -1.81 -8.25
C LEU A 44 0.61 -2.71 -9.38
N THR A 45 1.76 -3.32 -9.17
CA THR A 45 2.36 -4.23 -10.16
C THR A 45 2.57 -5.60 -9.55
N SER A 46 2.21 -6.63 -10.29
CA SER A 46 2.47 -8.02 -9.93
C SER A 46 3.10 -8.78 -11.10
N HIS A 47 3.73 -9.89 -10.77
CA HIS A 47 4.34 -10.80 -11.74
C HIS A 47 3.70 -12.18 -11.55
N PRO A 48 2.58 -12.47 -12.27
CA PRO A 48 1.83 -13.70 -12.09
C PRO A 48 2.70 -14.95 -12.24
N GLY A 49 2.53 -15.91 -11.33
CA GLY A 49 3.28 -17.16 -11.32
C GLY A 49 4.70 -17.07 -10.74
N GLU A 50 5.10 -15.91 -10.21
CA GLU A 50 6.42 -15.69 -9.62
C GLU A 50 6.29 -15.18 -8.18
N HIS A 51 7.30 -15.49 -7.35
CA HIS A 51 7.38 -14.96 -6.00
C HIS A 51 8.00 -13.56 -5.99
N SER A 52 7.57 -12.73 -5.05
CA SER A 52 8.20 -11.45 -4.77
C SER A 52 9.56 -11.65 -4.10
N ASP A 53 10.52 -10.80 -4.41
CA ASP A 53 11.84 -10.79 -3.80
C ASP A 53 11.89 -9.80 -2.62
N GLY A 54 12.73 -10.13 -1.64
CA GLY A 54 13.07 -9.27 -0.52
C GLY A 54 12.07 -9.32 0.64
N ASP A 55 12.44 -8.62 1.70
CA ASP A 55 11.65 -8.46 2.90
C ASP A 55 10.90 -7.12 2.89
N PRO A 56 9.80 -7.00 3.68
CA PRO A 56 9.12 -5.73 3.86
C PRO A 56 10.06 -4.62 4.36
N ILE A 57 9.98 -3.45 3.76
CA ILE A 57 10.78 -2.29 4.16
C ILE A 57 10.28 -1.75 5.50
N MET A 58 11.22 -1.53 6.43
CA MET A 58 10.96 -0.81 7.68
C MET A 58 11.09 0.70 7.47
N LEU A 59 10.54 1.50 8.37
CA LEU A 59 10.48 2.97 8.22
C LEU A 59 11.84 3.65 8.03
N GLU A 60 12.90 3.12 8.62
CA GLU A 60 14.25 3.68 8.56
C GLU A 60 15.08 3.23 7.36
N GLN A 61 14.57 2.30 6.56
CA GLN A 61 15.30 1.77 5.41
C GLN A 61 15.20 2.70 4.20
N ILE A 62 16.23 2.69 3.35
CA ILE A 62 16.26 3.47 2.12
C ILE A 62 15.20 2.93 1.15
N GLY A 63 14.33 3.81 0.69
CA GLY A 63 13.26 3.49 -0.25
C GLY A 63 11.95 4.17 0.12
N ILE A 64 10.91 3.88 -0.63
CA ILE A 64 9.55 4.30 -0.28
C ILE A 64 9.03 3.35 0.79
N SER A 65 9.03 3.81 2.04
CA SER A 65 8.70 2.95 3.19
C SER A 65 7.21 2.68 3.34
N HIS A 66 6.36 3.64 2.96
CA HIS A 66 4.91 3.53 3.12
C HIS A 66 4.15 4.49 2.22
N LEU A 67 2.86 4.25 2.10
CA LEU A 67 1.88 5.16 1.53
C LEU A 67 1.03 5.73 2.64
N SER A 68 0.63 7.00 2.53
CA SER A 68 -0.22 7.66 3.52
C SER A 68 -1.50 8.18 2.87
N PHE A 69 -2.63 7.92 3.50
CA PHE A 69 -3.94 8.41 3.08
C PHE A 69 -4.57 9.24 4.19
N GLY A 70 -5.08 10.42 3.84
CA GLY A 70 -5.86 11.24 4.75
C GLY A 70 -7.29 10.70 4.89
N VAL A 71 -7.76 10.52 6.13
CA VAL A 71 -9.12 10.09 6.43
C VAL A 71 -9.70 10.93 7.56
N LYS A 72 -10.99 11.23 7.49
CA LYS A 72 -11.65 12.13 8.48
C LYS A 72 -11.71 11.55 9.88
N ASP A 73 -11.96 10.25 10.00
CA ASP A 73 -12.12 9.55 11.27
C ASP A 73 -11.25 8.29 11.31
N VAL A 74 -10.02 8.46 11.77
CA VAL A 74 -9.04 7.37 11.86
C VAL A 74 -9.46 6.32 12.88
N LYS A 75 -10.08 6.74 14.00
CA LYS A 75 -10.54 5.82 15.04
C LYS A 75 -11.62 4.87 14.52
N SER A 76 -12.60 5.41 13.81
CA SER A 76 -13.68 4.62 13.20
C SER A 76 -13.13 3.63 12.17
N LEU A 77 -12.19 4.08 11.34
CA LEU A 77 -11.52 3.22 10.38
C LEU A 77 -10.73 2.09 11.07
N ALA A 78 -10.00 2.41 12.13
CA ALA A 78 -9.25 1.40 12.89
C ALA A 78 -10.16 0.33 13.48
N GLN A 79 -11.28 0.73 14.06
CA GLN A 79 -12.27 -0.19 14.62
C GLN A 79 -12.90 -1.07 13.54
N ASP A 80 -13.22 -0.50 12.39
CA ASP A 80 -13.79 -1.23 11.25
C ASP A 80 -12.80 -2.26 10.68
N LEU A 81 -11.53 -1.89 10.53
CA LEU A 81 -10.49 -2.80 10.09
C LEU A 81 -10.29 -3.96 11.07
N ILE A 82 -10.25 -3.70 12.36
CA ILE A 82 -10.13 -4.73 13.39
C ILE A 82 -11.36 -5.66 13.36
N ALA A 83 -12.55 -5.11 13.23
CA ALA A 83 -13.79 -5.89 13.16
C ALA A 83 -13.82 -6.81 11.92
N LYS A 84 -13.17 -6.42 10.83
CA LYS A 84 -13.02 -7.22 9.61
C LYS A 84 -11.87 -8.23 9.65
N GLY A 85 -11.15 -8.32 10.78
CA GLY A 85 -10.06 -9.28 10.98
C GLY A 85 -8.69 -8.78 10.54
N PHE A 86 -8.54 -7.53 10.15
CA PHE A 86 -7.24 -6.93 9.84
C PHE A 86 -6.49 -6.59 11.13
N GLN A 87 -5.17 -6.71 11.09
CA GLN A 87 -4.31 -6.31 12.20
C GLN A 87 -3.65 -4.96 11.89
N LEU A 88 -3.65 -4.08 12.90
CA LEU A 88 -2.83 -2.88 12.85
C LEU A 88 -1.35 -3.26 13.00
N ALA A 89 -0.46 -2.44 12.45
CA ALA A 89 0.99 -2.61 12.63
C ALA A 89 1.43 -2.10 14.01
N GLY A 90 0.86 -2.67 15.05
CA GLY A 90 1.05 -2.36 16.45
C GLY A 90 -0.26 -2.46 17.25
N PRO A 91 -0.20 -2.51 18.58
CA PRO A 91 -1.40 -2.52 19.41
C PRO A 91 -2.12 -1.16 19.31
N ILE A 92 -3.46 -1.17 19.37
CA ILE A 92 -4.26 0.05 19.21
C ILE A 92 -3.88 1.14 20.25
N GLY A 93 -3.46 0.75 21.43
CA GLY A 93 -3.00 1.66 22.48
C GLY A 93 -1.74 2.45 22.08
N ALA A 94 -0.88 1.90 21.24
CA ALA A 94 0.30 2.59 20.73
C ALA A 94 -0.05 3.75 19.78
N PHE A 95 -1.22 3.71 19.17
CA PHE A 95 -1.74 4.76 18.29
C PHE A 95 -2.66 5.74 19.01
N THR A 96 -2.93 5.52 20.28
CA THR A 96 -3.87 6.34 21.08
C THR A 96 -3.09 7.33 21.92
N ASN A 97 -3.43 8.62 21.84
CA ASN A 97 -2.83 9.66 22.66
C ASN A 97 -3.47 9.72 24.07
N ASP A 98 -2.94 10.60 24.92
CA ASP A 98 -3.41 10.78 26.32
C ASP A 98 -4.88 11.21 26.42
N LYS A 99 -5.44 11.79 25.36
CA LYS A 99 -6.85 12.20 25.27
C LYS A 99 -7.77 11.10 24.76
N GLY A 100 -7.22 9.90 24.47
CA GLY A 100 -7.97 8.79 23.89
C GLY A 100 -8.26 8.93 22.40
N GLU A 101 -7.56 9.84 21.72
CA GLU A 101 -7.72 10.08 20.29
C GLU A 101 -6.72 9.24 19.50
N ILE A 102 -7.14 8.83 18.31
CA ILE A 102 -6.29 8.14 17.32
C ILE A 102 -6.21 9.02 16.08
N ASN A 103 -5.04 9.61 15.84
CA ASN A 103 -4.81 10.52 14.73
C ASN A 103 -4.11 9.86 13.54
N SER A 104 -3.50 8.72 13.79
CA SER A 104 -2.78 7.96 12.75
C SER A 104 -2.74 6.49 13.13
N ILE A 105 -2.82 5.63 12.13
CA ILE A 105 -2.58 4.19 12.27
C ILE A 105 -1.73 3.69 11.12
N TYR A 106 -1.01 2.60 11.35
CA TYR A 106 -0.34 1.83 10.31
C TYR A 106 -0.96 0.45 10.19
N VAL A 107 -1.13 0.00 8.97
CA VAL A 107 -1.50 -1.37 8.62
C VAL A 107 -0.48 -1.93 7.63
N ARG A 108 -0.42 -3.24 7.50
CA ARG A 108 0.37 -3.89 6.46
C ARG A 108 -0.54 -4.52 5.44
N ASP A 109 -0.18 -4.37 4.17
CA ASP A 109 -0.83 -5.12 3.10
C ASP A 109 -0.37 -6.60 3.13
N PRO A 110 -0.92 -7.48 2.27
CA PRO A 110 -0.53 -8.88 2.22
C PRO A 110 0.97 -9.12 1.95
N ASP A 111 1.65 -8.18 1.30
CA ASP A 111 3.09 -8.24 1.03
C ASP A 111 3.93 -7.62 2.16
N GLY A 112 3.30 -7.11 3.20
CA GLY A 112 3.95 -6.48 4.33
C GLY A 112 4.27 -5.00 4.14
N ILE A 113 3.81 -4.38 3.06
CA ILE A 113 3.99 -2.94 2.80
C ILE A 113 3.17 -2.14 3.81
N LEU A 114 3.80 -1.14 4.41
CA LEU A 114 3.14 -0.25 5.35
C LEU A 114 2.21 0.72 4.62
N VAL A 115 0.99 0.81 5.13
CA VAL A 115 0.01 1.81 4.71
C VAL A 115 -0.40 2.60 5.96
N GLN A 116 -0.26 3.91 5.88
CA GLN A 116 -0.67 4.83 6.94
C GLN A 116 -2.02 5.44 6.60
N PHE A 117 -2.87 5.54 7.61
CA PHE A 117 -4.06 6.38 7.56
C PHE A 117 -3.92 7.45 8.63
N ASN A 118 -4.04 8.70 8.25
CA ASN A 118 -3.87 9.82 9.17
C ASN A 118 -4.96 10.86 9.00
N ARG A 119 -5.20 11.59 10.07
CA ARG A 119 -6.06 12.76 10.05
C ARG A 119 -5.39 13.87 9.25
N PRO A 120 -6.10 14.50 8.30
CA PRO A 120 -5.54 15.61 7.51
C PRO A 120 -5.15 16.82 8.35
#